data_b267bfdefc02ac6a2acbc64b09f5dd2b
#
_entry.id   b267bfdefc02ac6a2acbc64b09f5dd2b
#
_cell.length_a   1.000
_cell.length_b   1.000
_cell.length_c   1.000
_cell.angle_alpha   90.00
_cell.angle_beta   90.00
_cell.angle_gamma   90.00
#
_symmetry.space_group_name_H-M   'P 1'
#
loop_
_entity.id
_entity.type
_entity.pdbx_description
1 polymer ?
#
loop_
_entity_poly.entity_id
_entity_poly.type
_entity_poly.pdbx_seq_one_letter_code
_entity_poly.pdbx_strand_id
1 'polypeptide(L)'
;KGWEWKAKFVCKCRECESEYHQEVDACKECGGEVRKADKSQIEYADAVLKGGNRMTQNFIEVLREIEMDLNIVDDAYLVLTKEYFIDPATKQPMFFRIREVSRADPIFMRILSDKRGIRGGSQYTSLIDRSFRTSDPDAVCPLSGMPVVPIHYINLAGVGNGQVYTEGEVIHISKWSPSKLYGRSPVATMWRQVNTLIAMDNYVYSAYQKRRMPRGVMVIKSSNM
;
A
#
# COMPACT_ATOMS: atom_id res chain seq x y z
N LYS A 1 -5.20 1.51 -23.89
CA LYS A 1 -5.95 0.23 -23.91
C LYS A 1 -6.20 -0.16 -22.47
N GLY A 2 -7.49 -0.36 -22.10
CA GLY A 2 -7.86 -0.79 -20.74
C GLY A 2 -7.41 -2.24 -20.48
N TRP A 3 -7.40 -2.61 -19.21
CA TRP A 3 -7.22 -3.99 -18.78
C TRP A 3 -8.59 -4.64 -18.61
N GLU A 4 -8.64 -5.95 -18.81
CA GLU A 4 -9.86 -6.77 -18.71
C GLU A 4 -9.55 -7.96 -17.80
N TRP A 5 -10.45 -8.24 -16.87
CA TRP A 5 -10.39 -9.41 -16.04
C TRP A 5 -10.90 -10.63 -16.80
N LYS A 6 -10.11 -11.68 -16.81
CA LYS A 6 -10.53 -12.98 -17.33
C LYS A 6 -10.41 -14.02 -16.23
N ALA A 7 -11.39 -14.92 -16.16
CA ALA A 7 -11.25 -16.08 -15.29
C ALA A 7 -9.99 -16.86 -15.68
N LYS A 8 -9.23 -17.30 -14.69
CA LYS A 8 -8.05 -18.15 -14.91
C LYS A 8 -8.43 -19.47 -15.62
N PHE A 9 -9.64 -19.95 -15.34
CA PHE A 9 -10.20 -21.16 -15.93
C PHE A 9 -11.66 -20.93 -16.27
N VAL A 10 -12.19 -21.68 -17.24
CA VAL A 10 -13.62 -21.69 -17.56
C VAL A 10 -14.36 -22.65 -16.62
N CYS A 11 -13.75 -23.81 -16.37
CA CYS A 11 -14.28 -24.84 -15.47
C CYS A 11 -13.16 -25.41 -14.58
N LYS A 12 -13.52 -25.79 -13.35
CA LYS A 12 -12.61 -26.44 -12.39
C LYS A 12 -13.28 -27.66 -11.79
N CYS A 13 -12.56 -28.77 -11.71
CA CYS A 13 -13.05 -29.97 -11.04
C CYS A 13 -13.18 -29.75 -9.53
N ARG A 14 -14.23 -30.33 -8.91
CA ARG A 14 -14.46 -30.25 -7.47
C ARG A 14 -13.59 -31.21 -6.67
N GLU A 15 -13.19 -32.32 -7.27
CA GLU A 15 -12.45 -33.41 -6.58
C GLU A 15 -10.94 -33.29 -6.75
N CYS A 16 -10.45 -33.23 -7.97
CA CYS A 16 -9.01 -33.20 -8.28
C CYS A 16 -8.46 -31.80 -8.57
N GLU A 17 -9.32 -30.77 -8.52
CA GLU A 17 -8.98 -29.37 -8.76
C GLU A 17 -8.36 -29.03 -10.14
N SER A 18 -8.43 -29.95 -11.10
CA SER A 18 -7.96 -29.72 -12.48
C SER A 18 -8.71 -28.56 -13.14
N GLU A 19 -7.97 -27.63 -13.77
CA GLU A 19 -8.47 -26.41 -14.39
C GLU A 19 -8.62 -26.60 -15.90
N TYR A 20 -9.76 -26.22 -16.45
CA TYR A 20 -10.04 -26.32 -17.89
C TYR A 20 -10.31 -24.93 -18.47
N HIS A 21 -9.67 -24.65 -19.61
CA HIS A 21 -9.89 -23.40 -20.36
C HIS A 21 -11.04 -23.47 -21.38
N GLN A 22 -11.73 -24.61 -21.42
CA GLN A 22 -12.91 -24.84 -22.24
C GLN A 22 -14.04 -25.41 -21.38
N GLU A 23 -15.28 -25.26 -21.84
CA GLU A 23 -16.40 -25.91 -21.17
C GLU A 23 -16.31 -27.43 -21.32
N VAL A 24 -16.36 -28.12 -20.19
CA VAL A 24 -16.39 -29.59 -20.09
C VAL A 24 -17.49 -29.97 -19.12
N ASP A 25 -18.21 -31.05 -19.45
CA ASP A 25 -19.33 -31.51 -18.62
C ASP A 25 -18.86 -32.37 -17.45
N ALA A 26 -17.74 -33.07 -17.61
CA ALA A 26 -17.12 -33.89 -16.56
C ALA A 26 -15.61 -33.77 -16.61
N CYS A 27 -14.96 -34.01 -15.48
CA CYS A 27 -13.52 -33.99 -15.37
C CYS A 27 -12.88 -35.08 -16.23
N LYS A 28 -11.91 -34.72 -17.07
CA LYS A 28 -11.21 -35.68 -17.94
C LYS A 28 -10.22 -36.56 -17.18
N GLU A 29 -9.81 -36.15 -15.99
CA GLU A 29 -8.80 -36.86 -15.17
C GLU A 29 -9.43 -37.83 -14.17
N CYS A 30 -10.49 -37.40 -13.45
CA CYS A 30 -11.13 -38.22 -12.42
C CYS A 30 -12.59 -38.56 -12.69
N GLY A 31 -13.21 -38.01 -13.76
CA GLY A 31 -14.62 -38.19 -14.05
C GLY A 31 -15.58 -37.42 -13.13
N GLY A 32 -15.05 -36.67 -12.17
CA GLY A 32 -15.82 -35.96 -11.16
C GLY A 32 -16.56 -34.74 -11.69
N GLU A 33 -17.40 -34.15 -10.82
CA GLU A 33 -18.24 -32.97 -11.16
C GLU A 33 -17.38 -31.72 -11.39
N VAL A 34 -17.71 -30.96 -12.41
CA VAL A 34 -17.01 -29.73 -12.79
C VAL A 34 -17.88 -28.52 -12.50
N ARG A 35 -17.32 -27.51 -11.86
CA ARG A 35 -17.97 -26.19 -11.63
C ARG A 35 -17.47 -25.17 -12.63
N LYS A 36 -18.36 -24.34 -13.15
CA LYS A 36 -18.01 -23.17 -13.96
C LYS A 36 -17.42 -22.06 -13.09
N ALA A 37 -16.55 -21.22 -13.69
CA ALA A 37 -16.05 -20.02 -13.03
C ALA A 37 -17.21 -19.08 -12.66
N ASP A 38 -17.14 -18.53 -11.47
CA ASP A 38 -18.18 -17.63 -10.96
C ASP A 38 -17.98 -16.23 -11.56
N LYS A 39 -18.90 -15.83 -12.43
CA LYS A 39 -18.89 -14.52 -13.06
C LYS A 39 -19.12 -13.40 -12.06
N SER A 40 -19.85 -13.65 -10.99
CA SER A 40 -20.11 -12.64 -9.95
C SER A 40 -18.84 -12.18 -9.24
N GLN A 41 -17.86 -13.06 -9.08
CA GLN A 41 -16.56 -12.71 -8.52
C GLN A 41 -15.76 -11.79 -9.44
N ILE A 42 -15.85 -11.99 -10.74
CA ILE A 42 -15.17 -11.13 -11.74
C ILE A 42 -15.81 -9.75 -11.75
N GLU A 43 -17.15 -9.69 -11.79
CA GLU A 43 -17.91 -8.43 -11.74
C GLU A 43 -17.63 -7.65 -10.45
N TYR A 44 -17.56 -8.35 -9.32
CA TYR A 44 -17.20 -7.75 -8.05
C TYR A 44 -15.77 -7.20 -8.05
N ALA A 45 -14.78 -7.97 -8.51
CA ALA A 45 -13.40 -7.51 -8.59
C ALA A 45 -13.26 -6.29 -9.51
N ASP A 46 -13.95 -6.31 -10.66
CA ASP A 46 -13.99 -5.20 -11.60
C ASP A 46 -14.61 -3.94 -10.99
N ALA A 47 -15.71 -4.08 -10.25
CA ALA A 47 -16.37 -2.99 -9.57
C ALA A 47 -15.48 -2.36 -8.48
N VAL A 48 -14.80 -3.18 -7.66
CA VAL A 48 -13.88 -2.71 -6.61
C VAL A 48 -12.69 -1.95 -7.20
N LEU A 49 -12.14 -2.43 -8.31
CA LEU A 49 -10.94 -1.85 -8.91
C LEU A 49 -11.24 -0.66 -9.84
N LYS A 50 -12.46 -0.54 -10.35
CA LYS A 50 -12.92 0.67 -11.05
C LYS A 50 -13.33 1.78 -10.09
N GLY A 51 -13.72 1.44 -8.88
CA GLY A 51 -14.24 2.35 -7.86
C GLY A 51 -13.25 2.76 -6.77
N GLY A 52 -11.95 2.77 -7.06
CA GLY A 52 -10.92 3.19 -6.10
C GLY A 52 -11.13 4.61 -5.58
N ASN A 53 -10.68 4.86 -4.35
CA ASN A 53 -10.71 6.16 -3.69
C ASN A 53 -12.08 6.86 -3.79
N ARG A 54 -13.13 6.20 -3.30
CA ARG A 54 -14.54 6.66 -3.33
C ARG A 54 -15.03 7.01 -4.74
N MET A 55 -14.71 6.17 -5.73
CA MET A 55 -15.10 6.35 -7.15
C MET A 55 -14.43 7.55 -7.84
N THR A 56 -13.39 8.16 -7.25
CA THR A 56 -12.69 9.29 -7.86
C THR A 56 -11.51 8.87 -8.72
N GLN A 57 -10.98 7.67 -8.50
CA GLN A 57 -9.83 7.13 -9.23
C GLN A 57 -10.09 5.69 -9.68
N ASN A 58 -9.48 5.31 -10.78
CA ASN A 58 -9.40 3.89 -11.15
C ASN A 58 -8.10 3.26 -10.60
N PHE A 59 -8.05 1.95 -10.56
CA PHE A 59 -6.89 1.22 -10.00
C PHE A 59 -5.57 1.52 -10.72
N ILE A 60 -5.60 1.85 -12.01
CA ILE A 60 -4.40 2.22 -12.78
C ILE A 60 -3.82 3.54 -12.26
N GLU A 61 -4.68 4.49 -11.92
CA GLU A 61 -4.24 5.77 -11.34
C GLU A 61 -3.64 5.56 -9.96
N VAL A 62 -4.27 4.73 -9.12
CA VAL A 62 -3.72 4.32 -7.82
C VAL A 62 -2.34 3.65 -7.97
N LEU A 63 -2.18 2.76 -8.95
CA LEU A 63 -0.88 2.12 -9.22
C LEU A 63 0.20 3.11 -9.68
N ARG A 64 -0.15 4.11 -10.49
CA ARG A 64 0.78 5.17 -10.88
C ARG A 64 1.26 6.00 -9.70
N GLU A 65 0.36 6.33 -8.79
CA GLU A 65 0.70 7.03 -7.54
C GLU A 65 1.62 6.18 -6.66
N ILE A 66 1.35 4.88 -6.54
CA ILE A 66 2.23 3.93 -5.83
C ILE A 66 3.61 3.84 -6.47
N GLU A 67 3.69 3.81 -7.80
CA GLU A 67 4.97 3.83 -8.52
C GLU A 67 5.76 5.11 -8.24
N MET A 68 5.08 6.26 -8.21
CA MET A 68 5.71 7.53 -7.84
C MET A 68 6.23 7.51 -6.40
N ASP A 69 5.46 6.99 -5.45
CA ASP A 69 5.87 6.86 -4.06
C ASP A 69 7.13 5.99 -3.92
N LEU A 70 7.15 4.84 -4.60
CA LEU A 70 8.31 3.94 -4.62
C LEU A 70 9.56 4.59 -5.23
N ASN A 71 9.40 5.48 -6.21
CA ASN A 71 10.52 6.17 -6.82
C ASN A 71 11.05 7.34 -5.98
N ILE A 72 10.20 7.97 -5.17
CA ILE A 72 10.57 9.13 -4.35
C ILE A 72 11.01 8.70 -2.93
N VAL A 73 10.18 7.91 -2.27
CA VAL A 73 10.31 7.59 -0.83
C VAL A 73 10.80 6.17 -0.61
N ASP A 74 10.62 5.29 -1.61
CA ASP A 74 10.88 3.84 -1.56
C ASP A 74 9.91 3.05 -0.66
N ASP A 75 8.83 3.68 -0.24
CA ASP A 75 7.72 3.10 0.50
C ASP A 75 6.40 3.49 -0.17
N ALA A 76 5.51 2.53 -0.32
CA ALA A 76 4.15 2.75 -0.80
C ALA A 76 3.15 1.92 -0.01
N TYR A 77 1.95 2.45 0.20
CA TYR A 77 0.92 1.83 1.01
C TYR A 77 -0.39 1.76 0.24
N LEU A 78 -0.84 0.54 0.00
CA LEU A 78 -2.15 0.25 -0.57
C LEU A 78 -3.09 -0.17 0.57
N VAL A 79 -4.14 0.60 0.78
CA VAL A 79 -5.13 0.36 1.84
C VAL A 79 -6.34 -0.36 1.24
N LEU A 80 -6.71 -1.45 1.88
CA LEU A 80 -7.88 -2.25 1.58
C LEU A 80 -8.97 -1.90 2.61
N THR A 81 -9.98 -1.15 2.20
CA THR A 81 -11.14 -0.89 3.05
C THR A 81 -12.01 -2.14 3.08
N LYS A 82 -12.09 -2.77 4.25
CA LYS A 82 -12.83 -4.02 4.46
C LYS A 82 -14.14 -3.77 5.19
N GLU A 83 -15.17 -4.45 4.75
CA GLU A 83 -16.45 -4.59 5.45
C GLU A 83 -16.48 -5.98 6.08
N TYR A 84 -16.63 -6.06 7.41
CA TYR A 84 -16.64 -7.31 8.16
C TYR A 84 -18.07 -7.74 8.45
N PHE A 85 -18.35 -9.00 8.16
CA PHE A 85 -19.61 -9.66 8.51
C PHE A 85 -19.39 -10.50 9.76
N ILE A 86 -20.20 -10.23 10.78
CA ILE A 86 -20.05 -10.77 12.13
C ILE A 86 -21.15 -11.79 12.38
N ASP A 87 -20.76 -12.91 12.94
CA ASP A 87 -21.72 -13.87 13.50
C ASP A 87 -22.40 -13.26 14.75
N PRO A 88 -23.72 -13.09 14.76
CA PRO A 88 -24.42 -12.53 15.90
C PRO A 88 -24.33 -13.40 17.18
N ALA A 89 -24.10 -14.70 17.03
CA ALA A 89 -24.03 -15.62 18.17
C ALA A 89 -22.62 -15.63 18.81
N THR A 90 -21.57 -15.77 18.00
CA THR A 90 -20.19 -15.90 18.49
C THR A 90 -19.45 -14.57 18.60
N LYS A 91 -20.01 -13.50 18.02
CA LYS A 91 -19.37 -12.17 17.94
C LYS A 91 -18.00 -12.20 17.24
N GLN A 92 -17.73 -13.21 16.41
CA GLN A 92 -16.51 -13.32 15.63
C GLN A 92 -16.72 -12.94 14.17
N PRO A 93 -15.70 -12.44 13.47
CA PRO A 93 -15.80 -12.15 12.05
C PRO A 93 -15.87 -13.48 11.27
N MET A 94 -16.97 -13.70 10.54
CA MET A 94 -17.14 -14.87 9.66
C MET A 94 -16.36 -14.71 8.38
N PHE A 95 -16.51 -13.57 7.72
CA PHE A 95 -15.81 -13.22 6.49
C PHE A 95 -15.73 -11.70 6.32
N PHE A 96 -14.93 -11.26 5.39
CA PHE A 96 -14.87 -9.86 5.01
C PHE A 96 -15.02 -9.69 3.51
N ARG A 97 -15.47 -8.52 3.11
CA ARG A 97 -15.54 -8.09 1.73
C ARG A 97 -14.67 -6.85 1.55
N ILE A 98 -13.86 -6.80 0.50
CA ILE A 98 -13.11 -5.60 0.15
C ILE A 98 -14.07 -4.63 -0.54
N ARG A 99 -14.30 -3.48 0.05
CA ARG A 99 -15.17 -2.45 -0.50
C ARG A 99 -14.43 -1.52 -1.44
N GLU A 100 -13.18 -1.23 -1.10
CA GLU A 100 -12.40 -0.21 -1.79
C GLU A 100 -10.92 -0.50 -1.66
N VAL A 101 -10.17 -0.09 -2.69
CA VAL A 101 -8.71 -0.09 -2.71
C VAL A 101 -8.25 1.34 -2.92
N SER A 102 -7.44 1.87 -2.01
CA SER A 102 -6.96 3.25 -2.06
C SER A 102 -5.47 3.34 -1.74
N ARG A 103 -4.83 4.40 -2.22
CA ARG A 103 -3.46 4.74 -1.82
C ARG A 103 -3.49 5.51 -0.50
N ALA A 104 -2.54 5.23 0.40
CA ALA A 104 -2.24 6.10 1.52
C ALA A 104 -0.88 6.78 1.32
N ASP A 105 -0.82 8.09 1.57
CA ASP A 105 0.42 8.86 1.43
C ASP A 105 1.46 8.39 2.44
N PRO A 106 2.66 7.98 1.99
CA PRO A 106 3.74 7.51 2.86
C PRO A 106 4.18 8.52 3.93
N ILE A 107 4.01 9.82 3.67
CA ILE A 107 4.38 10.88 4.63
C ILE A 107 3.58 10.75 5.93
N PHE A 108 2.31 10.34 5.84
CA PHE A 108 1.42 10.23 6.97
C PHE A 108 1.33 8.82 7.55
N MET A 109 1.82 7.80 6.83
CA MET A 109 1.80 6.43 7.33
C MET A 109 2.93 6.17 8.32
N ARG A 110 2.59 5.52 9.43
CA ARG A 110 3.55 5.09 10.45
C ARG A 110 3.36 3.61 10.71
N ILE A 111 4.44 2.87 10.68
CA ILE A 111 4.50 1.45 11.04
C ILE A 111 4.68 1.38 12.56
N LEU A 112 3.81 0.69 13.24
CA LEU A 112 3.98 0.37 14.65
C LEU A 112 4.92 -0.83 14.78
N SER A 113 5.87 -0.72 15.68
CA SER A 113 6.77 -1.82 16.03
C SER A 113 6.89 -1.94 17.54
N ASP A 114 7.21 -3.14 17.99
CA ASP A 114 7.56 -3.40 19.37
C ASP A 114 8.98 -2.87 19.70
N LYS A 115 9.41 -3.03 20.97
CA LYS A 115 10.75 -2.64 21.42
C LYS A 115 11.89 -3.39 20.71
N ARG A 116 11.59 -4.50 20.02
CA ARG A 116 12.56 -5.31 19.27
C ARG A 116 12.59 -4.94 17.78
N GLY A 117 11.76 -3.98 17.34
CA GLY A 117 11.64 -3.59 15.94
C GLY A 117 10.79 -4.56 15.10
N ILE A 118 9.99 -5.41 15.72
CA ILE A 118 9.04 -6.30 15.03
C ILE A 118 7.73 -5.53 14.82
N ARG A 119 7.16 -5.63 13.62
CA ARG A 119 5.90 -4.95 13.26
C ARG A 119 4.74 -5.41 14.13
N GLY A 120 3.94 -4.46 14.60
CA GLY A 120 2.77 -4.70 15.44
C GLY A 120 3.09 -4.89 16.93
N GLY A 121 2.08 -5.18 17.74
CA GLY A 121 2.22 -5.77 19.07
C GLY A 121 2.25 -4.86 20.28
N SER A 122 2.26 -3.53 20.14
CA SER A 122 2.21 -2.64 21.32
C SER A 122 0.83 -2.02 21.59
N GLN A 123 -0.02 -2.00 20.60
CA GLN A 123 -1.38 -1.45 20.69
C GLN A 123 -2.36 -2.33 19.92
N TYR A 124 -3.59 -2.37 20.41
CA TYR A 124 -4.67 -3.19 19.89
C TYR A 124 -5.93 -2.35 19.66
N THR A 125 -6.76 -2.75 18.71
CA THR A 125 -8.03 -2.10 18.37
C THR A 125 -9.11 -3.13 18.07
N SER A 126 -10.36 -2.72 18.08
CA SER A 126 -11.45 -3.54 17.55
C SER A 126 -11.51 -3.46 16.02
N LEU A 127 -11.89 -4.55 15.36
CA LEU A 127 -12.12 -4.58 13.91
C LEU A 127 -13.26 -3.67 13.47
N ILE A 128 -14.22 -3.42 14.33
CA ILE A 128 -15.41 -2.60 14.05
C ILE A 128 -15.26 -1.21 14.60
N ASP A 129 -14.94 -1.10 15.88
CA ASP A 129 -14.76 0.18 16.55
C ASP A 129 -13.27 0.53 16.59
N ARG A 130 -12.83 1.26 15.58
CA ARG A 130 -11.43 1.72 15.44
C ARG A 130 -11.06 2.83 16.42
N SER A 131 -12.04 3.41 17.12
CA SER A 131 -11.80 4.39 18.18
C SER A 131 -11.33 3.73 19.48
N PHE A 132 -11.73 2.48 19.71
CA PHE A 132 -11.29 1.71 20.86
C PHE A 132 -9.84 1.25 20.70
N ARG A 133 -8.98 1.72 21.59
CA ARG A 133 -7.54 1.38 21.61
C ARG A 133 -7.13 0.95 23.00
N THR A 134 -6.34 -0.09 23.08
CA THR A 134 -5.83 -0.65 24.33
C THR A 134 -4.41 -1.17 24.15
N SER A 135 -3.68 -1.31 25.25
CA SER A 135 -2.40 -2.03 25.30
C SER A 135 -2.55 -3.47 25.79
N ASP A 136 -3.76 -3.87 26.20
CA ASP A 136 -4.06 -5.21 26.67
C ASP A 136 -4.47 -6.11 25.48
N PRO A 137 -3.72 -7.19 25.19
CA PRO A 137 -4.02 -8.11 24.10
C PRO A 137 -5.28 -8.93 24.32
N ASP A 138 -5.69 -9.14 25.57
CA ASP A 138 -6.84 -9.96 25.93
C ASP A 138 -8.12 -9.13 26.12
N ALA A 139 -8.04 -7.83 25.88
CA ALA A 139 -9.19 -6.94 26.03
C ALA A 139 -10.29 -7.27 25.02
N VAL A 140 -11.52 -7.00 25.42
CA VAL A 140 -12.71 -7.11 24.58
C VAL A 140 -13.31 -5.72 24.38
N CYS A 141 -13.67 -5.38 23.16
CA CYS A 141 -14.29 -4.10 22.88
C CYS A 141 -15.67 -4.00 23.56
N PRO A 142 -15.91 -2.98 24.38
CA PRO A 142 -17.16 -2.86 25.13
C PRO A 142 -18.39 -2.63 24.23
N LEU A 143 -18.21 -2.03 23.04
CA LEU A 143 -19.32 -1.77 22.12
C LEU A 143 -19.65 -2.98 21.23
N SER A 144 -18.66 -3.66 20.71
CA SER A 144 -18.88 -4.78 19.77
C SER A 144 -18.85 -6.16 20.45
N GLY A 145 -18.30 -6.26 21.66
CA GLY A 145 -18.06 -7.55 22.34
C GLY A 145 -17.03 -8.43 21.64
N MET A 146 -16.23 -7.87 20.71
CA MET A 146 -15.23 -8.62 19.96
C MET A 146 -13.86 -8.53 20.62
N PRO A 147 -13.01 -9.57 20.49
CA PRO A 147 -11.63 -9.50 20.88
C PRO A 147 -10.88 -8.44 20.05
N VAL A 148 -9.87 -7.84 20.65
CA VAL A 148 -9.03 -6.85 19.98
C VAL A 148 -8.01 -7.53 19.08
N VAL A 149 -7.54 -6.78 18.08
CA VAL A 149 -6.50 -7.20 17.13
C VAL A 149 -5.33 -6.21 17.15
N PRO A 150 -4.10 -6.64 16.87
CA PRO A 150 -2.94 -5.75 16.88
C PRO A 150 -3.04 -4.69 15.79
N ILE A 151 -2.64 -3.47 16.14
CA ILE A 151 -2.48 -2.37 15.19
C ILE A 151 -1.08 -2.47 14.58
N HIS A 152 -1.01 -2.45 13.25
CA HIS A 152 0.25 -2.50 12.53
C HIS A 152 0.62 -1.15 11.90
N TYR A 153 -0.39 -0.36 11.51
CA TYR A 153 -0.18 0.92 10.85
C TYR A 153 -1.10 2.00 11.41
N ILE A 154 -0.61 3.24 11.41
CA ILE A 154 -1.39 4.45 11.73
C ILE A 154 -1.21 5.44 10.59
N ASN A 155 -2.32 5.96 10.07
CA ASN A 155 -2.35 7.08 9.15
C ASN A 155 -2.67 8.37 9.91
N LEU A 156 -1.75 9.32 9.88
CA LEU A 156 -1.87 10.61 10.57
C LEU A 156 -2.45 11.72 9.69
N ALA A 157 -2.88 11.41 8.45
CA ALA A 157 -3.46 12.36 7.49
C ALA A 157 -4.87 12.78 7.88
N GLY A 158 -5.10 13.29 9.02
CA GLY A 158 -6.44 13.70 9.41
C GLY A 158 -6.46 14.45 10.74
N VAL A 159 -7.63 14.99 11.06
CA VAL A 159 -7.86 15.62 12.36
C VAL A 159 -8.13 14.52 13.39
N GLY A 160 -7.39 14.55 14.49
CA GLY A 160 -7.58 13.61 15.61
C GLY A 160 -6.45 12.59 15.76
N ASN A 161 -6.77 11.43 16.36
CA ASN A 161 -5.78 10.42 16.73
C ASN A 161 -5.27 9.53 15.57
N GLY A 162 -5.53 9.93 14.32
CA GLY A 162 -5.18 9.16 13.13
C GLY A 162 -6.06 7.90 12.94
N GLN A 163 -6.06 7.37 11.73
CA GLN A 163 -6.75 6.14 11.38
C GLN A 163 -5.80 4.95 11.57
N VAL A 164 -6.27 3.90 12.25
CA VAL A 164 -5.47 2.69 12.53
C VAL A 164 -5.87 1.56 11.62
N TYR A 165 -4.88 0.73 11.27
CA TYR A 165 -5.05 -0.43 10.40
C TYR A 165 -4.35 -1.65 10.99
N THR A 166 -4.94 -2.80 10.72
CA THR A 166 -4.36 -4.12 11.00
C THR A 166 -3.48 -4.59 9.85
N GLU A 167 -2.72 -5.65 10.04
CA GLU A 167 -1.81 -6.20 9.02
C GLU A 167 -2.52 -6.50 7.68
N GLY A 168 -3.68 -7.13 7.74
CA GLY A 168 -4.42 -7.53 6.55
C GLY A 168 -5.15 -6.40 5.82
N GLU A 169 -5.09 -5.15 6.30
CA GLU A 169 -5.77 -3.99 5.70
C GLU A 169 -4.83 -3.10 4.91
N VAL A 170 -3.52 -3.28 5.05
CA VAL A 170 -2.52 -2.50 4.33
C VAL A 170 -1.54 -3.42 3.64
N ILE A 171 -1.37 -3.24 2.34
CA ILE A 171 -0.27 -3.83 1.59
C ILE A 171 0.85 -2.80 1.55
N HIS A 172 1.89 -3.04 2.33
CA HIS A 172 3.10 -2.22 2.34
C HIS A 172 4.09 -2.76 1.31
N ILE A 173 4.44 -1.93 0.35
CA ILE A 173 5.39 -2.22 -0.72
C ILE A 173 6.61 -1.36 -0.48
N SER A 174 7.77 -1.98 -0.30
CA SER A 174 9.06 -1.27 -0.18
C SER A 174 10.12 -2.01 -0.95
N LYS A 175 11.10 -1.28 -1.49
CA LYS A 175 12.31 -1.89 -2.01
C LYS A 175 13.17 -2.38 -0.84
N TRP A 176 14.29 -3.04 -1.13
CA TRP A 176 15.14 -3.57 -0.10
C TRP A 176 15.68 -2.47 0.84
N SER A 177 15.54 -2.69 2.14
CA SER A 177 16.08 -1.81 3.17
C SER A 177 16.73 -2.61 4.31
N PRO A 178 17.88 -2.18 4.81
CA PRO A 178 18.52 -2.83 5.97
C PRO A 178 17.67 -2.72 7.25
N SER A 179 16.84 -1.70 7.39
CA SER A 179 15.98 -1.50 8.56
C SER A 179 14.79 -2.46 8.61
N LYS A 180 14.40 -3.08 7.50
CA LYS A 180 13.23 -3.97 7.33
C LYS A 180 11.86 -3.34 7.65
N LEU A 181 11.81 -2.12 8.17
CA LEU A 181 10.57 -1.41 8.48
C LEU A 181 10.17 -0.46 7.35
N TYR A 182 11.09 0.40 6.95
CA TYR A 182 10.89 1.39 5.90
C TYR A 182 11.89 1.18 4.77
N GLY A 183 11.50 1.56 3.55
CA GLY A 183 12.39 1.67 2.41
C GLY A 183 13.47 2.74 2.61
N ARG A 184 14.45 2.76 1.74
CA ARG A 184 15.50 3.78 1.73
C ARG A 184 15.33 4.67 0.51
N SER A 185 14.83 5.88 0.72
CA SER A 185 14.58 6.83 -0.35
C SER A 185 15.80 7.05 -1.25
N PRO A 186 15.68 6.86 -2.58
CA PRO A 186 16.72 7.19 -3.55
C PRO A 186 17.10 8.67 -3.49
N VAL A 187 16.12 9.55 -3.30
CA VAL A 187 16.32 11.00 -3.18
C VAL A 187 17.16 11.33 -1.93
N ALA A 188 16.87 10.68 -0.79
CA ALA A 188 17.67 10.87 0.42
C ALA A 188 19.12 10.39 0.24
N THR A 189 19.33 9.35 -0.55
CA THR A 189 20.69 8.84 -0.84
C THR A 189 21.48 9.84 -1.69
N MET A 190 20.83 10.54 -2.62
CA MET A 190 21.44 11.55 -3.50
C MET A 190 21.29 12.98 -2.97
N TRP A 191 20.87 13.16 -1.72
CA TRP A 191 20.55 14.47 -1.16
C TRP A 191 21.63 15.52 -1.33
N ARG A 192 22.88 15.11 -1.12
CA ARG A 192 24.03 16.02 -1.29
C ARG A 192 24.18 16.50 -2.73
N GLN A 193 24.03 15.60 -3.70
CA GLN A 193 24.13 15.92 -5.12
C GLN A 193 22.98 16.85 -5.55
N VAL A 194 21.76 16.54 -5.12
CA VAL A 194 20.56 17.36 -5.40
C VAL A 194 20.73 18.79 -4.85
N ASN A 195 21.18 18.94 -3.59
CA ASN A 195 21.43 20.26 -3.01
C ASN A 195 22.54 21.02 -3.75
N THR A 196 23.57 20.33 -4.18
CA THR A 196 24.63 20.96 -4.98
C THR A 196 24.09 21.49 -6.31
N LEU A 197 23.27 20.70 -7.02
CA LEU A 197 22.64 21.14 -8.27
C LEU A 197 21.71 22.33 -8.05
N ILE A 198 20.88 22.30 -7.02
CA ILE A 198 19.99 23.42 -6.67
C ILE A 198 20.80 24.70 -6.37
N ALA A 199 21.90 24.57 -5.61
CA ALA A 199 22.78 25.70 -5.31
C ALA A 199 23.44 26.28 -6.57
N MET A 200 23.89 25.42 -7.49
CA MET A 200 24.44 25.83 -8.77
C MET A 200 23.41 26.54 -9.64
N ASP A 201 22.19 26.00 -9.73
CA ASP A 201 21.07 26.58 -10.48
C ASP A 201 20.72 27.97 -9.94
N ASN A 202 20.59 28.10 -8.63
CA ASN A 202 20.34 29.37 -7.96
C ASN A 202 21.46 30.39 -8.20
N TYR A 203 22.71 29.93 -8.21
CA TYR A 203 23.85 30.79 -8.52
C TYR A 203 23.80 31.29 -9.96
N VAL A 204 23.61 30.39 -10.94
CA VAL A 204 23.51 30.74 -12.35
C VAL A 204 22.33 31.68 -12.58
N TYR A 205 21.15 31.39 -12.04
CA TYR A 205 19.98 32.26 -12.15
C TYR A 205 20.24 33.65 -11.56
N SER A 206 20.87 33.75 -10.39
CA SER A 206 21.23 35.04 -9.78
C SER A 206 22.27 35.81 -10.62
N ALA A 207 23.23 35.11 -11.24
CA ALA A 207 24.21 35.71 -12.08
C ALA A 207 23.57 36.32 -13.34
N TYR A 208 22.66 35.62 -13.99
CA TYR A 208 21.88 36.14 -15.13
C TYR A 208 20.97 37.30 -14.74
N GLN A 209 20.20 37.16 -13.66
CA GLN A 209 19.22 38.18 -13.27
C GLN A 209 19.88 39.47 -12.76
N LYS A 210 20.99 39.37 -12.03
CA LYS A 210 21.72 40.52 -11.47
C LYS A 210 22.82 41.04 -12.38
N ARG A 211 22.98 40.48 -13.60
CA ARG A 211 24.05 40.83 -14.56
C ARG A 211 25.45 40.86 -13.89
N ARG A 212 25.69 40.02 -12.89
CA ARG A 212 26.97 39.94 -12.21
C ARG A 212 27.89 38.99 -13.00
N MET A 213 28.73 39.54 -13.84
CA MET A 213 29.87 38.79 -14.37
C MET A 213 30.83 38.42 -13.23
N PRO A 214 31.46 37.23 -13.31
CA PRO A 214 32.50 36.88 -12.34
C PRO A 214 33.58 37.97 -12.32
N ARG A 215 33.92 38.47 -11.12
CA ARG A 215 34.75 39.67 -10.93
C ARG A 215 36.24 39.47 -11.16
N GLY A 216 36.67 38.39 -11.76
CA GLY A 216 38.07 38.21 -12.08
C GLY A 216 38.36 36.83 -12.68
N VAL A 217 39.23 36.83 -13.67
CA VAL A 217 39.87 35.63 -14.19
C VAL A 217 41.32 35.67 -13.71
N MET A 218 41.71 34.77 -12.82
CA MET A 218 43.09 34.61 -12.40
C MET A 218 43.79 33.75 -13.48
N VAL A 219 44.62 34.38 -14.31
CA VAL A 219 45.47 33.66 -15.25
C VAL A 219 46.83 33.41 -14.57
N ILE A 220 47.08 32.18 -14.13
CA ILE A 220 48.38 31.76 -13.63
C ILE A 220 49.21 31.35 -14.86
N LYS A 221 50.15 32.20 -15.25
CA LYS A 221 51.21 31.79 -16.16
C LYS A 221 52.24 30.99 -15.40
N SER A 222 52.28 29.70 -15.61
CA SER A 222 53.42 28.87 -15.21
C SER A 222 54.58 29.16 -16.17
N SER A 223 55.59 29.82 -15.66
CA SER A 223 56.88 29.88 -16.36
C SER A 223 57.60 28.56 -16.09
N ASN A 224 57.61 27.69 -17.10
CA ASN A 224 58.54 26.57 -17.07
C ASN A 224 59.97 27.11 -17.08
N MET A 225 60.70 26.84 -16.01
CA MET A 225 62.15 26.71 -16.08
C MET A 225 62.50 25.28 -16.39
#